data_1c3609ad1fcc9619835ee6413c00aabf
#
_entry.id   1c3609ad1fcc9619835ee6413c00aabf
#
_cell.length_a   1.000
_cell.length_b   1.000
_cell.length_c   1.000
_cell.angle_alpha   90.00
_cell.angle_beta   90.00
_cell.angle_gamma   90.00
#
_symmetry.space_group_name_H-M   'P 1'
#
loop_
_entity.id
_entity.type
_entity.pdbx_description
1 polymer ?
#
loop_
_entity_poly.entity_id
_entity_poly.type
_entity_poly.pdbx_seq_one_letter_code
_entity_poly.pdbx_strand_id
1 'polypeptide(L)'
;MKRLASILAAALFTLTACAPAAETATAETLPETEATAEPTSEPIAAETGPLYTYSHRYAQDVVYDVMPALNDQFDYIGTNVYKNDLNAGQVSLFYSCDDWCLADPYVTSDAVYLLTLNRDSENKIIALSPDGTKTHEIPFDSYASNIVLYSDRYFYCTGGLAPYDTASGFRLDLQTGETTPWDLPAETAAAPDAAGNFAVTARLISDHPVPFTSDPEISDALLQNSMLEYDLTDTTTGKPTTKIAEFPYNGADDGSGYVYYTYLGKSGDDFYFTGEHSRSSEEGIKMSVLRVGGDGTQEDLGLMVNVSLRDLRQNGELQWLFTMSSNPGIITVYDLQGTEIAKVNPPAGVSPYYPVTMLDDGRLLLNIGYDLDHDSMTRYATIDADAFLSGSTEYTEMEFVG
;
A
#
# COMPACT_ATOMS: atom_id res chain seq x y z
N MET A 1 -13.86 -9.66 -37.87
CA MET A 1 -14.00 -10.34 -36.57
C MET A 1 -12.66 -10.99 -36.21
N LYS A 2 -11.75 -10.23 -35.57
CA LYS A 2 -10.48 -10.74 -35.02
C LYS A 2 -10.57 -10.56 -33.51
N ARG A 3 -10.34 -11.65 -32.80
CA ARG A 3 -10.44 -11.76 -31.33
C ARG A 3 -9.31 -10.98 -30.70
N LEU A 4 -9.62 -9.98 -29.90
CA LEU A 4 -8.70 -9.38 -28.93
C LEU A 4 -8.53 -10.38 -27.78
N ALA A 5 -7.33 -10.93 -27.66
CA ALA A 5 -6.92 -11.70 -26.50
C ALA A 5 -6.27 -10.71 -25.52
N SER A 6 -6.91 -10.48 -24.41
CA SER A 6 -6.32 -9.75 -23.28
C SER A 6 -5.19 -10.57 -22.72
N ILE A 7 -3.96 -10.06 -22.80
CA ILE A 7 -2.79 -10.64 -22.15
C ILE A 7 -2.63 -9.92 -20.81
N LEU A 8 -3.10 -10.57 -19.77
CA LEU A 8 -2.69 -10.24 -18.39
C LEU A 8 -1.33 -10.92 -18.19
N ALA A 9 -0.26 -10.17 -18.28
CA ALA A 9 1.09 -10.67 -18.00
C ALA A 9 1.34 -10.56 -16.49
N ALA A 10 1.02 -11.62 -15.75
CA ALA A 10 1.59 -11.83 -14.43
C ALA A 10 3.03 -12.33 -14.64
N ALA A 11 4.02 -11.49 -14.41
CA ALA A 11 5.42 -11.87 -14.48
C ALA A 11 5.80 -12.66 -13.22
N LEU A 12 5.73 -13.99 -13.29
CA LEU A 12 6.40 -14.86 -12.35
C LEU A 12 7.88 -14.94 -12.78
N PHE A 13 8.77 -14.27 -12.06
CA PHE A 13 10.20 -14.50 -12.20
C PHE A 13 10.62 -15.67 -11.32
N THR A 14 10.96 -16.79 -11.96
CA THR A 14 11.71 -17.88 -11.34
C THR A 14 13.20 -17.56 -11.42
N LEU A 15 13.81 -17.20 -10.30
CA LEU A 15 15.26 -17.09 -10.16
C LEU A 15 15.87 -18.45 -9.90
N THR A 16 16.66 -18.94 -10.83
CA THR A 16 17.56 -20.07 -10.65
C THR A 16 18.83 -19.57 -9.97
N ALA A 17 19.02 -19.91 -8.70
CA ALA A 17 20.23 -19.60 -7.96
C ALA A 17 21.33 -20.65 -8.27
N CYS A 18 22.49 -20.21 -8.79
CA CYS A 18 23.71 -20.98 -8.79
C CYS A 18 24.42 -20.79 -7.44
N ALA A 19 24.60 -21.87 -6.71
CA ALA A 19 25.40 -21.88 -5.49
C ALA A 19 26.89 -22.04 -5.81
N PRO A 20 27.82 -21.30 -5.18
CA PRO A 20 29.23 -21.63 -5.15
C PRO A 20 29.55 -22.54 -3.97
N ALA A 21 30.54 -23.42 -4.21
CA ALA A 21 31.01 -24.47 -3.31
C ALA A 21 31.63 -23.91 -2.03
N ALA A 22 31.40 -24.67 -0.94
CA ALA A 22 31.94 -24.37 0.38
C ALA A 22 33.45 -24.66 0.44
N GLU A 23 34.26 -23.67 0.79
CA GLU A 23 35.60 -23.84 1.32
C GLU A 23 35.60 -23.84 2.86
N THR A 24 36.17 -24.89 3.42
CA THR A 24 36.36 -25.11 4.85
C THR A 24 37.42 -24.14 5.39
N ALA A 25 37.01 -23.17 6.20
CA ALA A 25 37.92 -22.30 6.92
C ALA A 25 38.16 -22.82 8.35
N THR A 26 39.41 -22.99 8.69
CA THR A 26 39.95 -23.30 10.03
C THR A 26 39.73 -22.16 11.00
N ALA A 27 39.25 -22.49 12.21
CA ALA A 27 39.04 -21.54 13.29
C ALA A 27 40.37 -20.97 13.82
N GLU A 28 40.60 -19.69 13.61
CA GLU A 28 41.57 -18.90 14.35
C GLU A 28 40.88 -18.17 15.50
N THR A 29 41.41 -18.32 16.71
CA THR A 29 40.98 -17.61 17.93
C THR A 29 41.31 -16.13 17.79
N LEU A 30 40.26 -15.29 17.77
CA LEU A 30 40.39 -13.82 17.82
C LEU A 30 40.60 -13.34 19.26
N PRO A 31 41.42 -12.29 19.47
CA PRO A 31 41.63 -11.67 20.80
C PRO A 31 40.39 -10.88 21.24
N GLU A 32 40.11 -10.90 22.54
CA GLU A 32 39.09 -10.09 23.20
C GLU A 32 39.25 -8.62 22.80
N THR A 33 38.28 -8.10 22.07
CA THR A 33 38.19 -6.68 21.75
C THR A 33 37.44 -5.97 22.89
N GLU A 34 38.07 -4.97 23.49
CA GLU A 34 37.46 -4.07 24.45
C GLU A 34 36.16 -3.51 23.93
N ALA A 35 35.14 -3.51 24.78
CA ALA A 35 33.82 -2.95 24.50
C ALA A 35 33.94 -1.48 24.09
N THR A 36 33.85 -1.24 22.81
CA THR A 36 33.67 0.10 22.25
C THR A 36 32.29 0.58 22.69
N ALA A 37 32.23 1.73 23.37
CA ALA A 37 30.99 2.38 23.75
C ALA A 37 30.09 2.51 22.54
N GLU A 38 28.84 2.03 22.64
CA GLU A 38 27.81 2.23 21.64
C GLU A 38 27.74 3.73 21.32
N PRO A 39 27.73 4.13 20.04
CA PRO A 39 27.46 5.51 19.69
C PRO A 39 26.06 5.86 20.20
N THR A 40 26.01 6.74 21.20
CA THR A 40 24.77 7.40 21.62
C THR A 40 24.25 8.15 20.40
N SER A 41 23.29 7.56 19.72
CA SER A 41 22.53 8.27 18.68
C SER A 41 21.91 9.49 19.33
N GLU A 42 22.29 10.69 18.87
CA GLU A 42 21.57 11.90 19.26
C GLU A 42 20.08 11.67 18.95
N PRO A 43 19.16 12.08 19.84
CA PRO A 43 17.73 11.95 19.56
C PRO A 43 17.43 12.69 18.25
N ILE A 44 16.92 11.97 17.28
CA ILE A 44 16.45 12.53 16.03
C ILE A 44 15.40 13.58 16.39
N ALA A 45 15.62 14.83 15.97
CA ALA A 45 14.66 15.89 16.23
C ALA A 45 13.28 15.44 15.73
N ALA A 46 12.27 15.60 16.59
CA ALA A 46 10.90 15.24 16.23
C ALA A 46 10.51 15.93 14.92
N GLU A 47 10.09 15.15 13.96
CA GLU A 47 9.57 15.68 12.70
C GLU A 47 8.23 16.36 12.98
N THR A 48 8.10 17.62 12.60
CA THR A 48 6.88 18.40 12.83
C THR A 48 6.07 18.48 11.52
N GLY A 49 5.57 17.36 11.04
CA GLY A 49 4.77 17.35 9.82
C GLY A 49 3.94 16.08 9.71
N PRO A 50 2.89 16.10 8.88
CA PRO A 50 2.06 14.93 8.68
C PRO A 50 2.87 13.81 8.03
N LEU A 51 2.60 12.58 8.45
CA LEU A 51 3.02 11.38 7.75
C LEU A 51 1.92 10.93 6.80
N TYR A 52 2.34 10.46 5.65
CA TYR A 52 1.47 10.00 4.59
C TYR A 52 1.67 8.51 4.35
N THR A 53 0.57 7.85 4.00
CA THR A 53 0.59 6.52 3.41
C THR A 53 0.36 6.62 1.91
N TYR A 54 0.55 5.52 1.22
CA TYR A 54 0.24 5.43 -0.21
C TYR A 54 -1.19 5.87 -0.58
N SER A 55 -2.17 5.64 0.31
CA SER A 55 -3.56 6.07 0.09
C SER A 55 -3.77 7.59 0.23
N HIS A 56 -2.81 8.33 0.81
CA HIS A 56 -2.91 9.78 0.99
C HIS A 56 -3.06 10.54 -0.33
N ARG A 57 -2.53 10.02 -1.43
CA ARG A 57 -2.66 10.65 -2.76
C ARG A 57 -4.10 10.99 -3.16
N TYR A 58 -5.08 10.27 -2.60
CA TYR A 58 -6.50 10.50 -2.87
C TYR A 58 -7.15 11.49 -1.89
N ALA A 59 -6.47 11.86 -0.83
CA ALA A 59 -6.98 12.83 0.16
C ALA A 59 -6.76 14.30 -0.26
N GLN A 60 -6.11 14.52 -1.41
CA GLN A 60 -5.81 15.84 -1.95
C GLN A 60 -6.78 16.20 -3.08
N ASP A 61 -6.85 17.50 -3.39
CA ASP A 61 -7.64 18.01 -4.52
C ASP A 61 -7.09 17.63 -5.90
N VAL A 62 -5.99 16.88 -5.93
CA VAL A 62 -5.30 16.45 -7.15
C VAL A 62 -4.95 14.97 -7.04
N VAL A 63 -5.20 14.22 -8.10
CA VAL A 63 -4.80 12.80 -8.24
C VAL A 63 -3.89 12.65 -9.46
N TYR A 64 -2.82 11.91 -9.32
CA TYR A 64 -1.89 11.63 -10.41
C TYR A 64 -2.01 10.18 -10.86
N ASP A 65 -2.17 9.97 -12.16
CA ASP A 65 -2.11 8.67 -12.81
C ASP A 65 -0.79 8.50 -13.54
N VAL A 66 -0.14 7.36 -13.35
CA VAL A 66 1.10 6.99 -14.03
C VAL A 66 0.78 5.93 -15.07
N MET A 67 1.02 6.27 -16.33
CA MET A 67 0.68 5.42 -17.45
C MET A 67 1.90 5.11 -18.31
N PRO A 68 2.05 3.86 -18.81
CA PRO A 68 3.08 3.56 -19.79
C PRO A 68 2.81 4.31 -21.09
N ALA A 69 3.78 5.07 -21.56
CA ALA A 69 3.76 5.65 -22.89
C ALA A 69 4.16 4.59 -23.92
N LEU A 70 3.31 4.38 -24.93
CA LEU A 70 3.49 3.36 -25.96
C LEU A 70 3.60 4.02 -27.34
N ASN A 71 4.45 3.45 -28.22
CA ASN A 71 4.47 3.86 -29.63
C ASN A 71 3.35 3.17 -30.43
N ASP A 72 3.25 3.47 -31.73
CA ASP A 72 2.26 2.88 -32.64
C ASP A 72 2.37 1.35 -32.79
N GLN A 73 3.49 0.76 -32.39
CA GLN A 73 3.73 -0.69 -32.37
C GLN A 73 3.40 -1.32 -31.01
N PHE A 74 2.93 -0.54 -30.05
CA PHE A 74 2.71 -0.92 -28.64
C PHE A 74 4.00 -1.27 -27.90
N ASP A 75 5.16 -0.79 -28.36
CA ASP A 75 6.39 -0.87 -27.60
C ASP A 75 6.44 0.24 -26.56
N TYR A 76 6.94 -0.11 -25.37
CA TYR A 76 7.14 0.84 -24.30
C TYR A 76 8.22 1.87 -24.66
N ILE A 77 7.89 3.15 -24.58
CA ILE A 77 8.81 4.26 -24.90
C ILE A 77 9.07 5.18 -23.71
N GLY A 78 8.32 5.06 -22.63
CA GLY A 78 8.46 5.90 -21.45
C GLY A 78 7.23 5.86 -20.56
N THR A 79 7.12 6.85 -19.70
CA THR A 79 5.99 7.03 -18.79
C THR A 79 5.38 8.42 -18.96
N ASN A 80 4.06 8.47 -19.03
CA ASN A 80 3.26 9.67 -18.92
C ASN A 80 2.60 9.75 -17.55
N VAL A 81 2.65 10.91 -16.93
CA VAL A 81 1.96 11.20 -15.66
C VAL A 81 0.86 12.22 -15.95
N TYR A 82 -0.37 11.85 -15.66
CA TYR A 82 -1.53 12.71 -15.82
C TYR A 82 -1.95 13.29 -14.49
N LYS A 83 -2.29 14.58 -14.47
CA LYS A 83 -2.81 15.29 -13.31
C LYS A 83 -4.32 15.44 -13.44
N ASN A 84 -5.04 14.90 -12.48
CA ASN A 84 -6.48 15.09 -12.31
C ASN A 84 -6.70 16.16 -11.26
N ASP A 85 -7.12 17.35 -11.66
CA ASP A 85 -7.50 18.46 -10.77
C ASP A 85 -8.98 18.32 -10.41
N LEU A 86 -9.26 17.86 -9.21
CA LEU A 86 -10.62 17.53 -8.74
C LEU A 86 -11.48 18.77 -8.54
N ASN A 87 -10.87 19.92 -8.26
CA ASN A 87 -11.58 21.20 -8.12
C ASN A 87 -11.95 21.80 -9.47
N ALA A 88 -11.03 21.72 -10.43
CA ALA A 88 -11.26 22.22 -11.78
C ALA A 88 -12.10 21.25 -12.62
N GLY A 89 -12.20 19.97 -12.22
CA GLY A 89 -12.83 18.92 -13.01
C GLY A 89 -12.07 18.62 -14.31
N GLN A 90 -10.73 18.71 -14.28
CA GLN A 90 -9.89 18.66 -15.47
C GLN A 90 -8.75 17.65 -15.33
N VAL A 91 -8.40 17.02 -16.43
CA VAL A 91 -7.22 16.13 -16.58
C VAL A 91 -6.27 16.73 -17.58
N SER A 92 -4.97 16.71 -17.29
CA SER A 92 -3.92 17.16 -18.21
C SER A 92 -2.67 16.30 -18.10
N LEU A 93 -1.86 16.29 -19.17
CA LEU A 93 -0.53 15.71 -19.12
C LEU A 93 0.35 16.58 -18.21
N PHE A 94 0.86 15.99 -17.14
CA PHE A 94 1.66 16.69 -16.13
C PHE A 94 3.15 16.54 -16.36
N TYR A 95 3.60 15.31 -16.68
CA TYR A 95 5.01 15.02 -16.88
C TYR A 95 5.18 13.82 -17.82
N SER A 96 6.30 13.78 -18.55
CA SER A 96 6.70 12.63 -19.37
C SER A 96 8.19 12.36 -19.21
N CYS A 97 8.57 11.09 -19.19
CA CYS A 97 9.98 10.66 -19.18
C CYS A 97 10.17 9.35 -19.94
N ASP A 98 11.43 9.06 -20.28
CA ASP A 98 11.83 7.81 -20.96
C ASP A 98 12.01 6.64 -19.97
N ASP A 99 11.92 6.91 -18.67
CA ASP A 99 12.08 5.94 -17.59
C ASP A 99 10.77 5.24 -17.28
N TRP A 100 10.84 4.04 -16.71
CA TRP A 100 9.68 3.29 -16.26
C TRP A 100 9.35 3.65 -14.82
N CYS A 101 8.14 4.12 -14.54
CA CYS A 101 7.67 4.28 -13.18
C CYS A 101 7.28 2.92 -12.58
N LEU A 102 7.80 2.65 -11.39
CA LEU A 102 7.62 1.38 -10.69
C LEU A 102 6.40 1.35 -9.77
N ALA A 103 5.91 2.54 -9.40
CA ALA A 103 4.79 2.71 -8.48
C ALA A 103 4.02 3.98 -8.82
N ASP A 104 2.84 4.13 -8.24
CA ASP A 104 2.12 5.39 -8.24
C ASP A 104 2.91 6.48 -7.50
N PRO A 105 2.67 7.76 -7.80
CA PRO A 105 3.44 8.85 -7.22
C PRO A 105 3.27 8.98 -5.71
N TYR A 106 4.32 9.40 -5.04
CA TYR A 106 4.29 9.86 -3.66
C TYR A 106 4.05 11.37 -3.66
N VAL A 107 2.91 11.79 -3.18
CA VAL A 107 2.47 13.19 -3.26
C VAL A 107 2.61 13.84 -1.90
N THR A 108 3.35 14.94 -1.84
CA THR A 108 3.54 15.77 -0.63
C THR A 108 2.91 17.15 -0.84
N SER A 109 3.01 18.04 0.15
CA SER A 109 2.51 19.41 0.03
C SER A 109 3.22 20.20 -1.09
N ASP A 110 4.50 19.91 -1.34
CA ASP A 110 5.38 20.74 -2.16
C ASP A 110 5.94 20.04 -3.39
N ALA A 111 5.76 18.72 -3.50
CA ALA A 111 6.38 17.94 -4.57
C ALA A 111 5.59 16.65 -4.91
N VAL A 112 5.88 16.13 -6.08
CA VAL A 112 5.45 14.81 -6.55
C VAL A 112 6.70 13.99 -6.85
N TYR A 113 6.84 12.85 -6.19
CA TYR A 113 7.98 11.96 -6.32
C TYR A 113 7.62 10.72 -7.13
N LEU A 114 8.39 10.43 -8.16
CA LEU A 114 8.24 9.26 -9.01
C LEU A 114 9.40 8.30 -8.75
N LEU A 115 9.09 7.07 -8.38
CA LEU A 115 10.08 6.01 -8.32
C LEU A 115 10.24 5.39 -9.70
N THR A 116 11.42 5.52 -10.31
CA THR A 116 11.65 5.14 -11.70
C THR A 116 12.80 4.16 -11.85
N LEU A 117 12.75 3.42 -12.95
CA LEU A 117 13.79 2.51 -13.44
C LEU A 117 14.19 2.94 -14.85
N ASN A 118 15.46 3.23 -15.06
CA ASN A 118 15.97 3.56 -16.40
C ASN A 118 16.26 2.30 -17.22
N ARG A 119 16.66 2.47 -18.49
CA ARG A 119 16.99 1.35 -19.39
C ARG A 119 18.24 0.57 -18.98
N ASP A 120 19.10 1.17 -18.17
CA ASP A 120 20.30 0.52 -17.63
C ASP A 120 20.03 -0.21 -16.31
N SER A 121 18.77 -0.32 -15.91
CA SER A 121 18.28 -0.93 -14.67
C SER A 121 18.76 -0.20 -13.40
N GLU A 122 18.97 1.09 -13.48
CA GLU A 122 19.24 1.94 -12.32
C GLU A 122 17.93 2.54 -11.81
N ASN A 123 17.69 2.40 -10.53
CA ASN A 123 16.52 2.99 -9.87
C ASN A 123 16.85 4.39 -9.36
N LYS A 124 15.88 5.28 -9.47
CA LYS A 124 15.96 6.63 -8.91
C LYS A 124 14.59 7.17 -8.53
N ILE A 125 14.60 8.17 -7.70
CA ILE A 125 13.43 9.00 -7.41
C ILE A 125 13.58 10.30 -8.18
N ILE A 126 12.58 10.64 -9.00
CA ILE A 126 12.47 11.93 -9.68
C ILE A 126 11.57 12.82 -8.83
N ALA A 127 12.07 13.96 -8.40
CA ALA A 127 11.29 14.99 -7.72
C ALA A 127 10.76 16.02 -8.72
N LEU A 128 9.45 16.23 -8.71
CA LEU A 128 8.74 17.22 -9.52
C LEU A 128 8.10 18.27 -8.61
N SER A 129 8.15 19.54 -9.01
CA SER A 129 7.34 20.58 -8.40
C SER A 129 5.86 20.45 -8.79
N PRO A 130 4.92 21.13 -8.11
CA PRO A 130 3.49 21.06 -8.41
C PRO A 130 3.08 21.48 -9.84
N ASP A 131 3.97 22.14 -10.57
CA ASP A 131 3.80 22.51 -11.97
C ASP A 131 4.40 21.50 -12.97
N GLY A 132 4.93 20.37 -12.49
CA GLY A 132 5.53 19.32 -13.32
C GLY A 132 6.99 19.55 -13.70
N THR A 133 7.63 20.61 -13.19
CA THR A 133 9.06 20.84 -13.46
C THR A 133 9.93 19.90 -12.63
N LYS A 134 10.83 19.16 -13.27
CA LYS A 134 11.81 18.33 -12.57
C LYS A 134 12.78 19.20 -11.77
N THR A 135 12.85 18.99 -10.46
CA THR A 135 13.72 19.73 -9.55
C THR A 135 15.05 19.03 -9.31
N HIS A 136 15.03 17.73 -9.04
CA HIS A 136 16.24 16.92 -8.85
C HIS A 136 15.95 15.42 -8.99
N GLU A 137 17.01 14.61 -8.90
CA GLU A 137 16.95 13.14 -8.89
C GLU A 137 17.73 12.60 -7.71
N ILE A 138 17.24 11.53 -7.09
CA ILE A 138 17.86 10.85 -5.96
C ILE A 138 18.06 9.38 -6.34
N PRO A 139 19.28 8.84 -6.30
CA PRO A 139 19.51 7.40 -6.47
C PRO A 139 18.78 6.61 -5.37
N PHE A 140 18.09 5.54 -5.77
CA PHE A 140 17.31 4.71 -4.83
C PHE A 140 17.29 3.25 -5.28
N ASP A 141 17.69 2.34 -4.40
CA ASP A 141 17.63 0.91 -4.69
C ASP A 141 16.26 0.32 -4.31
N SER A 142 15.33 0.35 -5.26
CA SER A 142 13.97 -0.17 -5.08
C SER A 142 13.90 -1.70 -5.01
N TYR A 143 14.96 -2.42 -5.37
CA TYR A 143 14.99 -3.88 -5.22
C TYR A 143 15.36 -4.32 -3.80
N ALA A 144 16.09 -3.47 -3.08
CA ALA A 144 16.50 -3.74 -1.70
C ALA A 144 15.65 -3.00 -0.65
N SER A 145 14.67 -2.21 -1.07
CA SER A 145 13.96 -1.31 -0.14
C SER A 145 12.51 -1.10 -0.55
N ASN A 146 11.63 -1.03 0.46
CA ASN A 146 10.23 -0.65 0.30
C ASN A 146 9.96 0.65 1.05
N ILE A 147 9.28 1.59 0.40
CA ILE A 147 8.79 2.81 1.03
C ILE A 147 7.48 2.47 1.72
N VAL A 148 7.46 2.58 3.04
CA VAL A 148 6.29 2.21 3.87
C VAL A 148 5.49 3.42 4.33
N LEU A 149 6.18 4.52 4.60
CA LEU A 149 5.62 5.82 4.98
C LEU A 149 6.41 6.92 4.31
N TYR A 150 5.84 8.10 4.22
CA TYR A 150 6.57 9.28 3.77
C TYR A 150 6.01 10.55 4.42
N SER A 151 6.82 11.60 4.42
CA SER A 151 6.46 12.95 4.85
C SER A 151 6.86 13.94 3.74
N ASP A 152 6.66 15.22 3.97
CA ASP A 152 7.11 16.25 3.03
C ASP A 152 8.64 16.25 2.83
N ARG A 153 9.38 15.63 3.74
CA ARG A 153 10.85 15.63 3.69
C ARG A 153 11.49 14.25 3.58
N TYR A 154 10.89 13.21 4.13
CA TYR A 154 11.53 11.91 4.26
C TYR A 154 10.70 10.77 3.67
N PHE A 155 11.38 9.82 3.06
CA PHE A 155 10.84 8.47 2.89
C PHE A 155 11.33 7.56 4.00
N TYR A 156 10.43 6.79 4.57
CA TYR A 156 10.70 5.77 5.58
C TYR A 156 10.65 4.42 4.90
N CYS A 157 11.80 3.76 4.87
CA CYS A 157 12.02 2.57 4.07
C CYS A 157 12.34 1.38 4.97
N THR A 158 11.81 0.22 4.61
CA THR A 158 12.30 -1.05 5.17
C THR A 158 13.35 -1.64 4.22
N GLY A 159 14.46 -2.13 4.77
CA GLY A 159 15.44 -2.89 4.01
C GLY A 159 15.02 -4.36 3.90
N GLY A 160 15.25 -4.97 2.74
CA GLY A 160 15.00 -6.39 2.51
C GLY A 160 13.82 -6.68 1.59
N LEU A 161 13.92 -7.79 0.86
CA LEU A 161 12.93 -8.26 -0.11
C LEU A 161 11.84 -9.14 0.51
N ALA A 162 12.00 -9.52 1.77
CA ALA A 162 11.07 -10.40 2.46
C ALA A 162 10.39 -9.67 3.62
N PRO A 163 9.08 -9.87 3.82
CA PRO A 163 8.34 -9.24 4.91
C PRO A 163 8.85 -9.61 6.31
N TYR A 164 9.77 -10.56 6.40
CA TYR A 164 10.34 -11.06 7.66
C TYR A 164 11.85 -10.88 7.77
N ASP A 165 12.46 -10.16 6.83
CA ASP A 165 13.87 -9.84 6.95
C ASP A 165 14.03 -8.77 8.03
N THR A 166 14.78 -9.06 9.08
CA THR A 166 15.13 -8.14 10.16
C THR A 166 16.14 -7.07 9.72
N ALA A 167 16.27 -6.87 8.42
CA ALA A 167 17.10 -5.80 7.89
C ALA A 167 16.60 -4.46 8.44
N SER A 168 17.51 -3.71 9.00
CA SER A 168 17.26 -2.40 9.56
C SER A 168 16.65 -1.45 8.53
N GLY A 169 15.51 -0.85 8.86
CA GLY A 169 14.94 0.23 8.07
C GLY A 169 15.86 1.45 8.02
N PHE A 170 15.59 2.35 7.11
CA PHE A 170 16.28 3.62 7.01
C PHE A 170 15.32 4.73 6.63
N ARG A 171 15.71 5.94 6.95
CA ARG A 171 15.04 7.16 6.53
C ARG A 171 15.89 7.82 5.45
N LEU A 172 15.28 8.14 4.30
CA LEU A 172 15.88 8.84 3.18
C LEU A 172 15.44 10.30 3.19
N ASP A 173 16.37 11.24 3.29
CA ASP A 173 16.09 12.67 3.14
C ASP A 173 15.88 13.00 1.66
N LEU A 174 14.69 13.47 1.31
CA LEU A 174 14.27 13.77 -0.07
C LEU A 174 14.96 15.01 -0.66
N GLN A 175 15.59 15.84 0.16
CA GLN A 175 16.33 17.02 -0.31
C GLN A 175 17.81 16.73 -0.56
N THR A 176 18.42 15.91 0.28
CA THR A 176 19.86 15.64 0.22
C THR A 176 20.23 14.29 -0.37
N GLY A 177 19.29 13.33 -0.37
CA GLY A 177 19.56 11.94 -0.72
C GLY A 177 20.32 11.16 0.36
N GLU A 178 20.53 11.75 1.53
CA GLU A 178 21.22 11.08 2.64
C GLU A 178 20.31 10.08 3.35
N THR A 179 20.87 8.95 3.75
CA THR A 179 20.16 7.91 4.51
C THR A 179 20.58 7.89 5.95
N THR A 180 19.62 7.70 6.85
CA THR A 180 19.85 7.54 8.29
C THR A 180 19.18 6.25 8.77
N PRO A 181 19.85 5.39 9.56
CA PRO A 181 19.23 4.19 10.12
C PRO A 181 17.94 4.52 10.88
N TRP A 182 16.92 3.69 10.70
CA TRP A 182 15.63 3.85 11.36
C TRP A 182 15.00 2.48 11.58
N ASP A 183 14.73 2.14 12.85
CA ASP A 183 14.28 0.81 13.25
C ASP A 183 12.74 0.73 13.10
N LEU A 184 12.25 0.54 11.90
CA LEU A 184 10.87 0.14 11.69
C LEU A 184 10.77 -1.38 11.56
N PRO A 185 9.75 -2.00 12.15
CA PRO A 185 9.44 -3.40 11.87
C PRO A 185 9.20 -3.62 10.38
N ALA A 186 9.61 -4.78 9.87
CA ALA A 186 9.57 -5.13 8.46
C ALA A 186 8.16 -5.08 7.83
N GLU A 187 7.13 -5.29 8.62
CA GLU A 187 5.73 -5.10 8.19
C GLU A 187 5.17 -3.84 8.87
N THR A 188 5.18 -2.74 8.16
CA THR A 188 4.49 -1.53 8.59
C THR A 188 3.20 -1.40 7.80
N ALA A 189 2.09 -1.75 8.44
CA ALA A 189 0.78 -1.41 7.93
C ALA A 189 0.49 0.04 8.36
N ALA A 190 0.88 0.97 7.52
CA ALA A 190 0.89 2.35 7.91
C ALA A 190 -0.52 2.93 7.95
N ALA A 191 -0.95 3.33 9.14
CA ALA A 191 -2.01 4.30 9.32
C ALA A 191 -1.51 5.34 10.30
N PRO A 192 -0.94 6.44 9.81
CA PRO A 192 -0.57 7.55 10.68
C PRO A 192 -1.82 8.07 11.39
N ASP A 193 -1.68 8.50 12.64
CA ASP A 193 -2.70 9.32 13.27
C ASP A 193 -2.78 10.68 12.55
N ALA A 194 -3.82 11.45 12.83
CA ALA A 194 -4.04 12.76 12.19
C ALA A 194 -2.87 13.75 12.45
N ALA A 195 -2.06 13.52 13.47
CA ALA A 195 -0.88 14.32 13.80
C ALA A 195 0.41 13.75 13.17
N GLY A 196 0.38 12.53 12.61
CA GLY A 196 1.53 11.87 12.01
C GLY A 196 2.56 11.33 13.00
N ASN A 197 2.22 11.27 14.31
CA ASN A 197 3.16 10.85 15.34
C ASN A 197 3.23 9.33 15.54
N PHE A 198 2.20 8.63 15.13
CA PHE A 198 2.09 7.19 15.31
C PHE A 198 1.69 6.48 14.01
N ALA A 199 2.17 5.27 13.85
CA ALA A 199 1.77 4.36 12.78
C ALA A 199 1.40 3.00 13.36
N VAL A 200 0.50 2.28 12.72
CA VAL A 200 0.26 0.87 13.03
C VAL A 200 1.36 0.05 12.36
N THR A 201 2.06 -0.75 13.14
CA THR A 201 3.11 -1.63 12.65
C THR A 201 2.78 -3.08 13.01
N ALA A 202 3.15 -4.00 12.13
CA ALA A 202 3.03 -5.42 12.36
C ALA A 202 4.41 -6.04 12.58
N ARG A 203 4.51 -7.00 13.48
CA ARG A 203 5.72 -7.81 13.62
C ARG A 203 5.37 -9.26 13.91
N LEU A 204 6.17 -10.14 13.33
CA LEU A 204 6.07 -11.56 13.58
C LEU A 204 6.79 -11.90 14.88
N ILE A 205 6.06 -12.49 15.83
CA ILE A 205 6.59 -13.04 17.07
C ILE A 205 6.75 -14.54 16.89
N SER A 206 7.98 -15.03 16.90
CA SER A 206 8.29 -16.44 16.75
C SER A 206 9.42 -16.85 17.70
N ASP A 207 9.32 -18.06 18.25
CA ASP A 207 10.38 -18.67 19.05
C ASP A 207 11.63 -19.07 18.24
N HIS A 208 11.52 -19.03 16.93
CA HIS A 208 12.60 -19.34 16.01
C HIS A 208 12.93 -18.13 15.14
N PRO A 209 14.22 -17.85 14.89
CA PRO A 209 14.57 -16.87 13.85
C PRO A 209 13.95 -17.35 12.55
N VAL A 210 13.20 -16.49 11.89
CA VAL A 210 12.53 -16.80 10.62
C VAL A 210 13.60 -16.82 9.52
N PRO A 211 14.20 -17.97 9.15
CA PRO A 211 15.00 -18.01 7.95
C PRO A 211 14.03 -18.05 6.79
N PHE A 212 14.33 -17.31 5.75
CA PHE A 212 13.75 -17.57 4.44
C PHE A 212 14.18 -18.98 4.04
N THR A 213 13.34 -19.97 4.28
CA THR A 213 13.66 -21.37 4.00
C THR A 213 12.60 -21.96 3.09
N SER A 214 13.06 -22.71 2.11
CA SER A 214 12.20 -23.56 1.28
C SER A 214 11.93 -24.92 1.93
N ASP A 215 12.38 -25.13 3.17
CA ASP A 215 12.11 -26.36 3.92
C ASP A 215 10.69 -26.34 4.48
N PRO A 216 9.79 -27.19 3.98
CA PRO A 216 8.38 -27.17 4.40
C PRO A 216 8.19 -27.51 5.88
N GLU A 217 9.05 -28.35 6.48
CA GLU A 217 8.92 -28.71 7.89
C GLU A 217 9.23 -27.54 8.81
N ILE A 218 10.24 -26.70 8.44
CA ILE A 218 10.57 -25.49 9.18
C ILE A 218 9.50 -24.42 8.96
N SER A 219 9.03 -24.27 7.71
CA SER A 219 7.97 -23.35 7.35
C SER A 219 6.68 -23.65 8.13
N ASP A 220 6.24 -24.91 8.15
CA ASP A 220 5.03 -25.32 8.85
C ASP A 220 5.16 -25.15 10.38
N ALA A 221 6.34 -25.43 10.96
CA ALA A 221 6.58 -25.23 12.39
C ALA A 221 6.56 -23.72 12.78
N LEU A 222 7.12 -22.86 11.93
CA LEU A 222 7.05 -21.40 12.11
C LEU A 222 5.61 -20.91 12.03
N LEU A 223 4.86 -21.36 11.03
CA LEU A 223 3.48 -20.95 10.81
C LEU A 223 2.56 -21.38 11.96
N GLN A 224 2.78 -22.54 12.57
CA GLN A 224 1.93 -23.07 13.64
C GLN A 224 2.12 -22.39 15.00
N ASN A 225 3.30 -21.80 15.27
CA ASN A 225 3.67 -21.27 16.58
C ASN A 225 3.99 -19.78 16.58
N SER A 226 3.81 -19.11 15.46
CA SER A 226 4.08 -17.68 15.36
C SER A 226 2.81 -16.86 15.54
N MET A 227 2.99 -15.67 16.11
CA MET A 227 1.93 -14.67 16.29
C MET A 227 2.26 -13.44 15.47
N LEU A 228 1.27 -12.83 14.88
CA LEU A 228 1.36 -11.51 14.26
C LEU A 228 0.83 -10.49 15.25
N GLU A 229 1.74 -9.66 15.77
CA GLU A 229 1.43 -8.60 16.72
C GLU A 229 1.35 -7.26 16.00
N TYR A 230 0.25 -6.54 16.22
CA TYR A 230 0.03 -5.20 15.72
C TYR A 230 0.20 -4.19 16.84
N ASP A 231 1.08 -3.23 16.62
CA ASP A 231 1.42 -2.19 17.59
C ASP A 231 1.13 -0.80 17.05
N LEU A 232 0.78 0.11 17.94
CA LEU A 232 0.92 1.53 17.69
C LEU A 232 2.37 1.91 17.94
N THR A 233 3.05 2.41 16.91
CA THR A 233 4.48 2.70 16.94
C THR A 233 4.70 4.20 16.80
N ASP A 234 5.49 4.76 17.72
CA ASP A 234 5.94 6.15 17.63
C ASP A 234 6.90 6.31 16.43
N THR A 235 6.50 7.13 15.48
CA THR A 235 7.23 7.33 14.22
C THR A 235 8.54 8.07 14.41
N THR A 236 8.69 8.85 15.50
CA THR A 236 9.93 9.56 15.81
C THR A 236 11.02 8.60 16.28
N THR A 237 10.64 7.61 17.08
CA THR A 237 11.59 6.68 17.71
C THR A 237 11.63 5.31 17.04
N GLY A 238 10.65 4.98 16.19
CA GLY A 238 10.46 3.65 15.60
C GLY A 238 10.09 2.57 16.64
N LYS A 239 9.66 2.97 17.84
CA LYS A 239 9.40 2.02 18.93
C LYS A 239 7.90 1.80 19.16
N PRO A 240 7.47 0.53 19.33
CA PRO A 240 6.12 0.22 19.75
C PRO A 240 5.80 0.91 21.09
N THR A 241 4.62 1.50 21.18
CA THR A 241 4.10 2.18 22.38
C THR A 241 2.92 1.43 22.98
N THR A 242 2.05 0.86 22.16
CA THR A 242 0.84 0.20 22.61
C THR A 242 0.52 -0.96 21.68
N LYS A 243 0.35 -2.15 22.25
CA LYS A 243 -0.15 -3.31 21.51
C LYS A 243 -1.63 -3.12 21.20
N ILE A 244 -1.98 -3.20 19.93
CA ILE A 244 -3.36 -3.09 19.43
C ILE A 244 -4.02 -4.45 19.41
N ALA A 245 -3.38 -5.43 18.76
CA ALA A 245 -3.91 -6.76 18.56
C ALA A 245 -2.79 -7.80 18.41
N GLU A 246 -3.14 -9.06 18.61
CA GLU A 246 -2.27 -10.20 18.35
C GLU A 246 -3.10 -11.34 17.77
N PHE A 247 -2.66 -11.89 16.66
CA PHE A 247 -3.32 -12.99 15.96
C PHE A 247 -2.35 -14.12 15.69
N PRO A 248 -2.80 -15.38 15.70
CA PRO A 248 -2.00 -16.46 15.16
C PRO A 248 -1.60 -16.13 13.72
N TYR A 249 -0.32 -16.24 13.41
CA TYR A 249 0.19 -15.92 12.06
C TYR A 249 -0.45 -16.79 10.98
N ASN A 250 -0.77 -18.00 11.34
CA ASN A 250 -1.47 -18.95 10.48
C ASN A 250 -2.48 -19.70 11.33
N GLY A 251 -3.50 -18.97 11.82
CA GLY A 251 -4.53 -19.52 12.65
C GLY A 251 -5.28 -20.59 11.88
N ALA A 252 -5.10 -21.85 12.27
CA ALA A 252 -6.06 -22.88 11.90
C ALA A 252 -7.37 -22.51 12.57
N ASP A 253 -8.36 -22.11 11.78
CA ASP A 253 -9.71 -22.18 12.27
C ASP A 253 -10.03 -23.67 12.51
N ASP A 254 -11.04 -24.00 13.26
CA ASP A 254 -11.56 -25.31 13.69
C ASP A 254 -11.43 -26.50 12.70
N GLY A 255 -10.40 -26.54 11.87
CA GLY A 255 -10.07 -27.59 10.89
C GLY A 255 -10.54 -27.33 9.48
N SER A 256 -11.02 -26.13 9.15
CA SER A 256 -11.53 -25.77 7.82
C SER A 256 -10.60 -24.89 6.99
N GLY A 257 -9.46 -24.45 7.49
CA GLY A 257 -8.48 -23.63 6.77
C GLY A 257 -7.74 -22.62 7.64
N TYR A 258 -7.06 -21.67 7.00
CA TYR A 258 -6.32 -20.61 7.67
C TYR A 258 -7.17 -19.36 7.82
N VAL A 259 -6.99 -18.65 8.92
CA VAL A 259 -7.45 -17.25 9.02
C VAL A 259 -6.21 -16.37 9.11
N TYR A 260 -5.99 -15.56 8.11
CA TYR A 260 -4.92 -14.59 8.08
C TYR A 260 -5.50 -13.19 8.28
N TYR A 261 -5.12 -12.54 9.37
CA TYR A 261 -5.61 -11.20 9.69
C TYR A 261 -4.65 -10.14 9.17
N THR A 262 -5.19 -9.19 8.40
CA THR A 262 -4.44 -8.04 7.87
C THR A 262 -5.07 -6.75 8.36
N TYR A 263 -4.26 -5.81 8.77
CA TYR A 263 -4.75 -4.49 9.14
C TYR A 263 -5.43 -3.81 7.95
N LEU A 264 -6.66 -3.39 8.15
CA LEU A 264 -7.47 -2.73 7.13
C LEU A 264 -7.42 -1.21 7.26
N GLY A 265 -7.45 -0.68 8.50
CA GLY A 265 -7.47 0.75 8.76
C GLY A 265 -8.05 1.07 10.12
N LYS A 266 -8.23 2.37 10.40
CA LYS A 266 -8.86 2.83 11.65
C LYS A 266 -9.97 3.83 11.35
N SER A 267 -10.86 4.00 12.33
CA SER A 267 -11.86 5.06 12.39
C SER A 267 -12.01 5.49 13.85
N GLY A 268 -11.69 6.74 14.15
CA GLY A 268 -11.58 7.21 15.53
C GLY A 268 -10.55 6.39 16.33
N ASP A 269 -10.98 5.81 17.46
CA ASP A 269 -10.14 4.98 18.33
C ASP A 269 -10.20 3.48 17.99
N ASP A 270 -10.99 3.08 16.99
CA ASP A 270 -11.19 1.69 16.60
C ASP A 270 -10.28 1.29 15.43
N PHE A 271 -9.72 0.09 15.51
CA PHE A 271 -8.88 -0.52 14.48
C PHE A 271 -9.63 -1.68 13.81
N TYR A 272 -9.50 -1.79 12.51
CA TYR A 272 -10.21 -2.79 11.71
C TYR A 272 -9.22 -3.71 11.02
N PHE A 273 -9.55 -5.00 11.02
CA PHE A 273 -8.75 -6.04 10.41
C PHE A 273 -9.62 -6.88 9.48
N THR A 274 -9.07 -7.27 8.34
CA THR A 274 -9.69 -8.29 7.50
C THR A 274 -9.13 -9.65 7.86
N GLY A 275 -10.02 -10.63 8.09
CA GLY A 275 -9.65 -12.03 8.20
C GLY A 275 -9.85 -12.71 6.86
N GLU A 276 -8.78 -13.17 6.23
CA GLU A 276 -8.86 -14.02 5.05
C GLU A 276 -8.97 -15.48 5.47
N HIS A 277 -10.11 -16.11 5.15
CA HIS A 277 -10.39 -17.51 5.45
C HIS A 277 -10.07 -18.34 4.20
N SER A 278 -8.93 -19.00 4.19
CA SER A 278 -8.59 -19.94 3.13
C SER A 278 -9.29 -21.28 3.38
N ARG A 279 -10.20 -21.65 2.48
CA ARG A 279 -10.88 -22.96 2.50
C ARG A 279 -10.45 -23.83 1.34
N SER A 280 -10.86 -25.11 1.36
CA SER A 280 -10.64 -26.03 0.25
C SER A 280 -11.09 -25.40 -1.07
N SER A 281 -10.44 -25.76 -2.15
CA SER A 281 -10.57 -25.18 -3.50
C SER A 281 -12.00 -25.07 -4.08
N GLU A 282 -12.99 -25.67 -3.44
CA GLU A 282 -14.39 -25.65 -3.89
C GLU A 282 -15.21 -24.48 -3.35
N GLU A 283 -14.84 -23.92 -2.18
CA GLU A 283 -15.63 -22.85 -1.53
C GLU A 283 -15.08 -21.43 -1.76
N GLY A 284 -13.87 -21.30 -2.26
CA GLY A 284 -13.20 -20.02 -2.47
C GLY A 284 -12.73 -19.36 -1.18
N ILE A 285 -12.10 -18.20 -1.32
CA ILE A 285 -11.66 -17.36 -0.21
C ILE A 285 -12.85 -16.56 0.32
N LYS A 286 -13.01 -16.52 1.64
CA LYS A 286 -13.96 -15.65 2.32
C LYS A 286 -13.23 -14.61 3.14
N MET A 287 -13.74 -13.40 3.16
CA MET A 287 -13.21 -12.30 3.95
C MET A 287 -14.18 -11.96 5.07
N SER A 288 -13.65 -11.83 6.29
CA SER A 288 -14.39 -11.32 7.45
C SER A 288 -13.79 -9.98 7.92
N VAL A 289 -14.48 -9.29 8.81
CA VAL A 289 -13.99 -8.05 9.43
C VAL A 289 -14.07 -8.17 10.95
N LEU A 290 -12.95 -7.89 11.58
CA LEU A 290 -12.81 -7.78 13.02
C LEU A 290 -12.55 -6.33 13.41
N ARG A 291 -13.29 -5.80 14.38
CA ARG A 291 -13.03 -4.52 15.02
C ARG A 291 -12.28 -4.75 16.34
N VAL A 292 -11.25 -3.95 16.57
CA VAL A 292 -10.52 -3.88 17.84
C VAL A 292 -10.66 -2.48 18.39
N GLY A 293 -11.36 -2.32 19.49
CA GLY A 293 -11.54 -1.02 20.15
C GLY A 293 -10.23 -0.52 20.76
N GLY A 294 -10.12 0.80 20.96
CA GLY A 294 -8.98 1.41 21.65
C GLY A 294 -8.78 0.91 23.09
N ASP A 295 -9.78 0.27 23.68
CA ASP A 295 -9.73 -0.42 24.98
C ASP A 295 -9.27 -1.89 24.89
N GLY A 296 -8.96 -2.38 23.69
CA GLY A 296 -8.55 -3.76 23.39
C GLY A 296 -9.70 -4.75 23.26
N THR A 297 -10.97 -4.30 23.29
CA THR A 297 -12.11 -5.19 23.03
C THR A 297 -12.13 -5.61 21.56
N GLN A 298 -12.39 -6.89 21.30
CA GLN A 298 -12.48 -7.45 19.95
C GLN A 298 -13.92 -7.84 19.63
N GLU A 299 -14.38 -7.48 18.44
CA GLU A 299 -15.71 -7.77 17.95
C GLU A 299 -15.66 -8.23 16.49
N ASP A 300 -16.13 -9.45 16.25
CA ASP A 300 -16.40 -9.90 14.87
C ASP A 300 -17.69 -9.23 14.39
N LEU A 301 -17.60 -8.46 13.30
CA LEU A 301 -18.74 -7.73 12.75
C LEU A 301 -19.74 -8.65 12.03
N GLY A 302 -19.47 -9.94 11.97
CA GLY A 302 -20.35 -10.92 11.33
C GLY A 302 -20.42 -10.77 9.80
N LEU A 303 -19.61 -9.89 9.21
CA LEU A 303 -19.53 -9.70 7.78
C LEU A 303 -18.67 -10.80 7.17
N MET A 304 -19.27 -11.64 6.34
CA MET A 304 -18.57 -12.72 5.63
C MET A 304 -18.88 -12.64 4.14
N VAL A 305 -17.90 -12.27 3.36
CA VAL A 305 -18.05 -12.07 1.90
C VAL A 305 -17.16 -13.01 1.10
N ASN A 306 -17.64 -13.43 -0.09
CA ASN A 306 -16.94 -14.36 -0.99
C ASN A 306 -16.13 -13.63 -2.08
N VAL A 307 -16.01 -12.32 -1.96
CA VAL A 307 -15.34 -11.44 -2.93
C VAL A 307 -14.42 -10.52 -2.17
N SER A 308 -13.45 -9.95 -2.87
CA SER A 308 -12.54 -9.00 -2.25
C SER A 308 -13.30 -7.86 -1.57
N LEU A 309 -13.03 -7.70 -0.28
CA LEU A 309 -13.49 -6.55 0.49
C LEU A 309 -12.55 -5.38 0.19
N ARG A 310 -13.11 -4.21 0.01
CA ARG A 310 -12.39 -2.95 -0.21
C ARG A 310 -12.81 -1.95 0.85
N ASP A 311 -11.94 -1.00 1.10
CA ASP A 311 -12.16 0.09 2.03
C ASP A 311 -12.38 1.41 1.28
N LEU A 312 -13.18 2.27 1.87
CA LEU A 312 -13.32 3.67 1.49
C LEU A 312 -12.87 4.55 2.64
N ARG A 313 -11.99 5.49 2.35
CA ARG A 313 -11.40 6.37 3.36
C ARG A 313 -11.64 7.82 3.04
N GLN A 314 -11.64 8.63 4.11
CA GLN A 314 -11.53 10.07 4.06
C GLN A 314 -10.39 10.49 4.97
N ASN A 315 -9.41 11.20 4.45
CA ASN A 315 -8.21 11.62 5.21
C ASN A 315 -7.50 10.49 5.97
N GLY A 316 -7.44 9.29 5.34
CA GLY A 316 -6.82 8.10 5.94
C GLY A 316 -7.73 7.32 6.90
N GLU A 317 -8.84 7.88 7.35
CA GLU A 317 -9.83 7.23 8.23
C GLU A 317 -10.85 6.43 7.44
N LEU A 318 -11.15 5.22 7.88
CA LEU A 318 -12.21 4.38 7.29
C LEU A 318 -13.57 5.05 7.43
N GLN A 319 -14.34 5.03 6.35
CA GLN A 319 -15.72 5.51 6.31
C GLN A 319 -16.68 4.37 6.03
N TRP A 320 -16.40 3.57 5.00
CA TRP A 320 -17.22 2.44 4.58
C TRP A 320 -16.34 1.28 4.16
N LEU A 321 -16.97 0.12 4.13
CA LEU A 321 -16.46 -1.07 3.47
C LEU A 321 -17.35 -1.37 2.27
N PHE A 322 -16.79 -1.96 1.23
CA PHE A 322 -17.60 -2.37 0.10
C PHE A 322 -17.06 -3.61 -0.61
N THR A 323 -17.95 -4.29 -1.28
CA THR A 323 -17.63 -5.40 -2.18
C THR A 323 -18.15 -5.10 -3.57
N MET A 324 -17.56 -5.74 -4.57
CA MET A 324 -17.99 -5.58 -5.95
C MET A 324 -18.17 -6.97 -6.58
N SER A 325 -19.36 -7.24 -7.10
CA SER A 325 -19.62 -8.49 -7.82
C SER A 325 -18.89 -8.48 -9.17
N SER A 326 -18.47 -9.66 -9.64
CA SER A 326 -17.72 -9.78 -10.90
C SER A 326 -18.57 -9.44 -12.15
N ASN A 327 -19.89 -9.60 -12.07
CA ASN A 327 -20.82 -9.27 -13.15
C ASN A 327 -22.25 -9.20 -12.59
N PRO A 328 -22.97 -8.07 -12.70
CA PRO A 328 -22.70 -6.86 -13.46
C PRO A 328 -21.85 -5.79 -12.74
N GLY A 329 -21.07 -6.11 -11.72
CA GLY A 329 -20.26 -5.14 -10.99
C GLY A 329 -21.04 -4.39 -9.91
N ILE A 330 -22.09 -4.99 -9.36
CA ILE A 330 -22.87 -4.40 -8.27
C ILE A 330 -21.97 -4.16 -7.07
N ILE A 331 -21.98 -2.93 -6.57
CA ILE A 331 -21.28 -2.53 -5.38
C ILE A 331 -22.23 -2.68 -4.18
N THR A 332 -21.84 -3.50 -3.20
CA THR A 332 -22.54 -3.56 -1.93
C THR A 332 -21.73 -2.81 -0.90
N VAL A 333 -22.33 -1.80 -0.29
CA VAL A 333 -21.68 -0.92 0.68
C VAL A 333 -22.13 -1.29 2.09
N TYR A 334 -21.19 -1.34 3.01
CA TYR A 334 -21.39 -1.64 4.42
C TYR A 334 -20.89 -0.49 5.28
N ASP A 335 -21.57 -0.23 6.38
CA ASP A 335 -21.05 0.61 7.44
C ASP A 335 -19.93 -0.09 8.23
N LEU A 336 -19.31 0.63 9.14
CA LEU A 336 -18.25 0.09 10.01
C LEU A 336 -18.76 -0.81 11.14
N GLN A 337 -20.06 -1.06 11.21
CA GLN A 337 -20.70 -2.07 12.04
C GLN A 337 -21.01 -3.36 11.27
N GLY A 338 -20.62 -3.42 9.99
CA GLY A 338 -20.88 -4.58 9.12
C GLY A 338 -22.30 -4.65 8.55
N THR A 339 -23.08 -3.58 8.70
CA THR A 339 -24.46 -3.51 8.17
C THR A 339 -24.46 -3.08 6.71
N GLU A 340 -25.16 -3.80 5.84
CA GLU A 340 -25.40 -3.38 4.47
C GLU A 340 -26.24 -2.09 4.45
N ILE A 341 -25.66 -1.01 3.87
CA ILE A 341 -26.31 0.30 3.80
C ILE A 341 -26.78 0.66 2.38
N ALA A 342 -26.17 0.07 1.35
CA ALA A 342 -26.59 0.29 -0.03
C ALA A 342 -26.18 -0.83 -0.97
N LYS A 343 -26.94 -0.94 -2.08
CA LYS A 343 -26.52 -1.66 -3.29
C LYS A 343 -26.59 -0.72 -4.49
N VAL A 344 -25.42 -0.48 -5.08
CA VAL A 344 -25.29 0.45 -6.21
C VAL A 344 -25.00 -0.33 -7.48
N ASN A 345 -25.80 -0.09 -8.50
CA ASN A 345 -25.58 -0.67 -9.82
C ASN A 345 -24.73 0.29 -10.65
N PRO A 346 -23.74 -0.22 -11.40
CA PRO A 346 -23.00 0.62 -12.33
C PRO A 346 -23.94 1.16 -13.42
N PRO A 347 -23.69 2.37 -13.94
CA PRO A 347 -24.38 2.88 -15.11
C PRO A 347 -24.17 1.96 -16.32
N ALA A 348 -25.15 1.91 -17.22
CA ALA A 348 -25.07 1.06 -18.41
C ALA A 348 -23.86 1.45 -19.28
N GLY A 349 -23.00 0.49 -19.56
CA GLY A 349 -21.80 0.68 -20.40
C GLY A 349 -20.60 1.29 -19.68
N VAL A 350 -20.68 1.52 -18.38
CA VAL A 350 -19.56 1.99 -17.55
C VAL A 350 -18.92 0.81 -16.82
N SER A 351 -17.64 0.54 -17.09
CA SER A 351 -16.87 -0.51 -16.45
C SER A 351 -15.36 -0.24 -16.60
N PRO A 352 -14.59 -0.28 -15.51
CA PRO A 352 -15.03 -0.44 -14.12
C PRO A 352 -15.86 0.75 -13.61
N TYR A 353 -16.57 0.56 -12.49
CA TYR A 353 -17.30 1.60 -11.79
C TYR A 353 -17.20 1.30 -10.28
N TYR A 354 -16.46 2.11 -9.54
CA TYR A 354 -16.35 1.93 -8.08
C TYR A 354 -15.80 3.19 -7.40
N PRO A 355 -16.14 3.40 -6.10
CA PRO A 355 -15.56 4.50 -5.33
C PRO A 355 -14.08 4.21 -5.02
N VAL A 356 -13.26 5.25 -5.12
CA VAL A 356 -11.82 5.22 -4.86
C VAL A 356 -11.53 5.78 -3.46
N THR A 357 -12.09 6.95 -3.16
CA THR A 357 -11.94 7.62 -1.86
C THR A 357 -13.08 8.60 -1.64
N MET A 358 -13.26 9.04 -0.39
CA MET A 358 -14.12 10.18 -0.04
C MET A 358 -13.24 11.42 0.08
N LEU A 359 -13.62 12.47 -0.62
CA LEU A 359 -12.96 13.77 -0.61
C LEU A 359 -13.32 14.57 0.65
N ASP A 360 -12.56 15.60 0.96
CA ASP A 360 -12.74 16.43 2.16
C ASP A 360 -14.13 17.10 2.22
N ASP A 361 -14.71 17.41 1.07
CA ASP A 361 -16.03 18.00 0.95
C ASP A 361 -17.20 16.99 1.02
N GLY A 362 -16.90 15.71 1.24
CA GLY A 362 -17.87 14.62 1.34
C GLY A 362 -18.30 14.01 0.01
N ARG A 363 -17.78 14.49 -1.12
CA ARG A 363 -17.99 13.82 -2.41
C ARG A 363 -17.16 12.55 -2.49
N LEU A 364 -17.59 11.60 -3.30
CA LEU A 364 -16.80 10.43 -3.67
C LEU A 364 -16.04 10.70 -4.96
N LEU A 365 -14.78 10.28 -5.00
CA LEU A 365 -14.04 10.08 -6.24
C LEU A 365 -14.36 8.68 -6.75
N LEU A 366 -14.80 8.58 -7.99
CA LEU A 366 -15.13 7.32 -8.67
C LEU A 366 -14.11 7.02 -9.75
N ASN A 367 -13.75 5.76 -9.90
CA ASN A 367 -13.23 5.23 -11.16
C ASN A 367 -14.42 4.83 -12.04
N ILE A 368 -14.50 5.37 -13.26
CA ILE A 368 -15.60 5.15 -14.20
C ILE A 368 -15.14 4.53 -15.53
N GLY A 369 -13.95 3.95 -15.55
CA GLY A 369 -13.39 3.32 -16.73
C GLY A 369 -11.99 3.82 -17.08
N TYR A 370 -11.64 3.65 -18.34
CA TYR A 370 -10.32 4.04 -18.87
C TYR A 370 -10.49 4.89 -20.12
N ASP A 371 -9.62 5.88 -20.28
CA ASP A 371 -9.53 6.70 -21.48
C ASP A 371 -8.53 6.05 -22.45
N LEU A 372 -9.07 5.41 -23.50
CA LEU A 372 -8.26 4.68 -24.47
C LEU A 372 -7.52 5.60 -25.46
N ASP A 373 -7.91 6.86 -25.53
CA ASP A 373 -7.27 7.85 -26.40
C ASP A 373 -6.03 8.48 -25.72
N HIS A 374 -5.91 8.34 -24.39
CA HIS A 374 -4.80 8.87 -23.60
C HIS A 374 -4.18 7.77 -22.72
N ASP A 375 -3.38 6.91 -23.33
CA ASP A 375 -2.59 5.85 -22.67
C ASP A 375 -3.40 4.90 -21.76
N SER A 376 -4.72 4.82 -21.95
CA SER A 376 -5.63 4.09 -21.06
C SER A 376 -5.64 4.57 -19.61
N MET A 377 -5.39 5.86 -19.38
CA MET A 377 -5.45 6.44 -18.04
C MET A 377 -6.83 6.22 -17.38
N THR A 378 -6.88 6.26 -16.06
CA THR A 378 -8.12 6.13 -15.31
C THR A 378 -9.03 7.33 -15.57
N ARG A 379 -10.30 7.05 -15.93
CA ARG A 379 -11.34 8.09 -15.99
C ARG A 379 -11.93 8.25 -14.59
N TYR A 380 -11.79 9.44 -14.06
CA TYR A 380 -12.36 9.79 -12.77
C TYR A 380 -13.62 10.63 -12.92
N ALA A 381 -14.51 10.52 -11.93
CA ALA A 381 -15.66 11.36 -11.76
C ALA A 381 -15.90 11.65 -10.29
N THR A 382 -16.67 12.67 -9.98
CA THR A 382 -17.12 12.93 -8.62
C THR A 382 -18.64 12.85 -8.50
N ILE A 383 -19.11 12.36 -7.35
CA ILE A 383 -20.53 12.26 -7.01
C ILE A 383 -20.70 12.57 -5.52
N ASP A 384 -21.83 13.16 -5.15
CA ASP A 384 -22.22 13.29 -3.75
C ASP A 384 -22.41 11.90 -3.11
N ALA A 385 -21.95 11.73 -1.86
CA ALA A 385 -21.96 10.45 -1.19
C ALA A 385 -23.38 9.89 -0.97
N ASP A 386 -24.35 10.75 -0.58
CA ASP A 386 -25.74 10.35 -0.39
C ASP A 386 -26.39 10.00 -1.73
N ALA A 387 -26.06 10.75 -2.79
CA ALA A 387 -26.53 10.46 -4.13
C ALA A 387 -26.03 9.09 -4.62
N PHE A 388 -24.74 8.78 -4.38
CA PHE A 388 -24.17 7.47 -4.69
C PHE A 388 -24.89 6.34 -3.93
N LEU A 389 -25.07 6.47 -2.62
CA LEU A 389 -25.76 5.47 -1.80
C LEU A 389 -27.23 5.28 -2.21
N SER A 390 -27.88 6.32 -2.73
CA SER A 390 -29.26 6.22 -3.28
C SER A 390 -29.33 5.56 -4.66
N GLY A 391 -28.17 5.22 -5.26
CA GLY A 391 -28.08 4.62 -6.59
C GLY A 391 -28.18 5.62 -7.74
N SER A 392 -27.93 6.92 -7.48
CA SER A 392 -27.82 7.91 -8.55
C SER A 392 -26.68 7.57 -9.51
N THR A 393 -26.91 7.85 -10.79
CA THR A 393 -25.88 7.74 -11.84
C THR A 393 -25.47 9.12 -12.37
N GLU A 394 -25.88 10.19 -11.70
CA GLU A 394 -25.53 11.55 -12.06
C GLU A 394 -24.21 11.94 -11.37
N TYR A 395 -23.10 11.76 -12.06
CA TYR A 395 -21.77 12.14 -11.63
C TYR A 395 -21.17 13.20 -12.56
N THR A 396 -20.17 13.91 -12.07
CA THR A 396 -19.39 14.87 -12.86
C THR A 396 -18.08 14.24 -13.27
N GLU A 397 -17.91 13.98 -14.55
CA GLU A 397 -16.68 13.42 -15.12
C GLU A 397 -15.59 14.49 -15.27
N MET A 398 -14.33 14.10 -15.13
CA MET A 398 -13.17 14.94 -15.42
C MET A 398 -13.00 15.10 -16.92
N GLU A 399 -12.76 16.33 -17.40
CA GLU A 399 -12.53 16.64 -18.80
C GLU A 399 -11.04 16.71 -19.11
N PHE A 400 -10.60 16.06 -20.18
CA PHE A 400 -9.23 16.17 -20.66
C PHE A 400 -9.00 17.53 -21.32
N VAL A 401 -7.94 18.23 -20.86
CA VAL A 401 -7.49 19.51 -21.39
C VAL A 401 -6.05 19.33 -21.88
N GLY A 402 -5.89 19.19 -23.18
CA GLY A 402 -4.61 18.93 -23.83
C GLY A 402 -3.90 20.18 -24.34
#